data_cafb58870c61c4ba5df21170f1b791ee
#
_entry.id   cafb58870c61c4ba5df21170f1b791ee
#
_cell.length_a   1.000
_cell.length_b   1.000
_cell.length_c   1.000
_cell.angle_alpha   90.00
_cell.angle_beta   90.00
_cell.angle_gamma   90.00
#
_symmetry.space_group_name_H-M   'P 1'
#
loop_
_entity.id
_entity.type
_entity.pdbx_description
1 polymer ?
#
loop_
_entity_poly.entity_id
_entity_poly.type
_entity_poly.pdbx_seq_one_letter_code
_entity_poly.pdbx_strand_id
1 'polypeptide(L)'
;MSPVPTSNKYPSARYGIGEMVRHRLLDFRGVVFDVDPVFSNSEEWYEAIPEAMRPAKDQPFYHLLAENSESSYVAYVSQQNLVADDEGEPIDHPAIGTLFEGFDGQRYKLKPEHRH
;
A
#
# COMPACT_ATOMS: atom_id res chain seq x y z
N MET A 1 13.91 -28.10 5.65
CA MET A 1 13.46 -27.76 5.28
C MET A 1 12.80 -27.26 5.16
N SER A 2 12.36 -26.98 5.02
CA SER A 2 11.59 -26.45 4.82
C SER A 2 11.02 -26.06 4.31
N PRO A 3 10.63 -26.00 4.16
CA PRO A 3 9.95 -25.64 3.51
C PRO A 3 9.30 -24.98 3.21
N VAL A 4 9.19 -24.69 3.02
CA VAL A 4 8.49 -24.17 2.63
C VAL A 4 7.86 -23.78 2.15
N PRO A 5 7.57 -23.46 2.10
CA PRO A 5 6.82 -23.08 1.61
C PRO A 5 6.30 -22.81 0.74
N THR A 6 6.00 -23.01 0.87
CA THR A 6 5.49 -23.07 0.17
C THR A 6 5.40 -22.57 -0.71
N SER A 7 5.72 -22.79 -0.71
CA SER A 7 5.60 -22.37 -1.69
C SER A 7 4.98 -21.25 -2.09
N ASN A 8 5.35 -20.34 -1.75
CA ASN A 8 4.85 -19.13 -2.28
C ASN A 8 5.44 -18.86 -3.62
N LYS A 9 4.61 -18.88 -4.61
CA LYS A 9 5.02 -18.41 -5.90
C LYS A 9 5.35 -16.93 -5.86
N TYR A 10 4.89 -16.23 -4.82
CA TYR A 10 4.95 -14.77 -4.77
C TYR A 10 5.69 -14.34 -3.53
N PRO A 11 6.44 -13.24 -3.61
CA PRO A 11 7.06 -12.67 -2.41
C PRO A 11 6.02 -12.31 -1.38
N SER A 12 6.37 -12.45 -0.11
CA SER A 12 5.47 -12.07 0.97
C SER A 12 5.30 -10.56 1.01
N ALA A 13 4.09 -10.11 1.30
CA ALA A 13 3.82 -8.69 1.51
C ALA A 13 4.51 -8.24 2.79
N ARG A 14 5.21 -7.12 2.73
CA ARG A 14 5.90 -6.54 3.87
C ARG A 14 4.99 -5.71 4.75
N TYR A 15 3.90 -5.18 4.17
CA TYR A 15 3.03 -4.25 4.87
C TYR A 15 1.64 -4.83 4.92
N GLY A 16 0.95 -4.59 6.03
CA GLY A 16 -0.41 -5.04 6.21
C GLY A 16 -1.39 -3.89 6.15
N ILE A 17 -2.68 -4.24 6.10
CA ILE A 17 -3.76 -3.26 6.09
C ILE A 17 -3.68 -2.43 7.38
N GLY A 18 -3.77 -1.12 7.23
CA GLY A 18 -3.68 -0.19 8.34
C GLY A 18 -2.30 0.37 8.59
N GLU A 19 -1.26 -0.21 7.98
CA GLU A 19 0.10 0.31 8.16
C GLU A 19 0.31 1.56 7.34
N MET A 20 1.11 2.46 7.88
CA MET A 20 1.48 3.69 7.18
C MET A 20 2.78 3.48 6.43
N VAL A 21 2.78 3.91 5.17
CA VAL A 21 3.93 3.78 4.28
C VAL A 21 4.14 5.09 3.55
N ARG A 22 5.30 5.26 2.95
CA ARG A 22 5.56 6.38 2.07
C ARG A 22 6.33 5.92 0.86
N HIS A 23 6.19 6.68 -0.23
CA HIS A 23 6.92 6.38 -1.45
C HIS A 23 8.38 6.75 -1.24
N ARG A 24 9.30 5.89 -1.69
CA ARG A 24 10.72 6.12 -1.45
C ARG A 24 11.31 7.22 -2.33
N LEU A 25 10.61 7.58 -3.41
CA LEU A 25 11.11 8.59 -4.36
C LEU A 25 10.19 9.80 -4.48
N LEU A 26 8.88 9.58 -4.46
CA LEU A 26 7.90 10.63 -4.64
C LEU A 26 7.43 11.14 -3.28
N ASP A 27 6.99 12.39 -3.24
CA ASP A 27 6.63 13.02 -1.98
C ASP A 27 5.17 12.76 -1.63
N PHE A 28 4.89 11.52 -1.19
CA PHE A 28 3.58 11.20 -0.63
C PHE A 28 3.69 10.02 0.34
N ARG A 29 2.69 9.94 1.20
CA ARG A 29 2.56 8.89 2.19
C ARG A 29 1.10 8.43 2.21
N GLY A 30 0.85 7.28 2.80
CA GLY A 30 -0.51 6.76 2.82
C GLY A 30 -0.67 5.62 3.80
N VAL A 31 -1.92 5.18 3.95
CA VAL A 31 -2.25 4.02 4.76
C VAL A 31 -2.74 2.92 3.82
N VAL A 32 -2.25 1.71 4.05
CA VAL A 32 -2.62 0.54 3.24
C VAL A 32 -4.05 0.13 3.57
N PHE A 33 -4.91 0.04 2.55
CA PHE A 33 -6.26 -0.47 2.77
C PHE A 33 -6.56 -1.74 1.98
N ASP A 34 -5.67 -2.14 1.07
CA ASP A 34 -5.79 -3.42 0.38
C ASP A 34 -4.44 -3.82 -0.18
N VAL A 35 -4.23 -5.12 -0.38
CA VAL A 35 -2.97 -5.66 -0.87
C VAL A 35 -3.26 -6.68 -1.95
N ASP A 36 -2.61 -6.52 -3.10
CA ASP A 36 -2.62 -7.51 -4.16
C ASP A 36 -1.30 -8.27 -4.13
N PRO A 37 -1.31 -9.60 -4.09
CA PRO A 37 -0.04 -10.36 -4.02
C PRO A 37 0.85 -10.16 -5.24
N VAL A 38 0.25 -9.84 -6.39
CA VAL A 38 0.96 -9.48 -7.60
C VAL A 38 0.17 -8.38 -8.29
N PHE A 39 0.76 -7.78 -9.31
CA PHE A 39 0.10 -6.73 -10.07
C PHE A 39 -1.30 -7.17 -10.51
N SER A 40 -2.30 -6.35 -10.22
CA SER A 40 -3.69 -6.62 -10.55
C SER A 40 -4.40 -5.34 -10.98
N ASN A 41 -3.94 -4.79 -12.08
CA ASN A 41 -4.54 -3.61 -12.68
C ASN A 41 -4.44 -3.78 -14.20
N SER A 42 -4.92 -2.81 -14.96
CA SER A 42 -4.95 -2.95 -16.42
C SER A 42 -3.55 -2.74 -17.02
N GLU A 43 -3.34 -3.33 -18.20
CA GLU A 43 -2.13 -3.07 -18.95
C GLU A 43 -2.01 -1.59 -19.31
N GLU A 44 -3.14 -0.95 -19.59
CA GLU A 44 -3.15 0.48 -19.91
C GLU A 44 -2.61 1.31 -18.76
N TRP A 45 -3.04 0.97 -17.53
CA TRP A 45 -2.54 1.64 -16.34
C TRP A 45 -1.03 1.45 -16.21
N TYR A 46 -0.56 0.22 -16.44
CA TYR A 46 0.85 -0.12 -16.31
C TYR A 46 1.68 0.61 -17.37
N GLU A 47 1.21 0.61 -18.60
CA GLU A 47 1.93 1.25 -19.69
C GLU A 47 1.93 2.76 -19.60
N ALA A 48 1.02 3.34 -18.84
CA ALA A 48 1.01 4.78 -18.60
C ALA A 48 2.17 5.21 -17.69
N ILE A 49 2.78 4.26 -16.96
CA ILE A 49 3.96 4.57 -16.16
C ILE A 49 5.15 4.71 -17.13
N PRO A 50 5.95 5.78 -17.00
CA PRO A 50 7.14 5.92 -17.83
C PRO A 50 7.99 4.65 -17.75
N GLU A 51 8.47 4.19 -18.88
CA GLU A 51 9.16 2.90 -18.99
C GLU A 51 10.28 2.73 -17.96
N ALA A 52 11.05 3.78 -17.76
CA ALA A 52 12.17 3.74 -16.81
C ALA A 52 11.74 3.58 -15.37
N MET A 53 10.46 3.82 -15.07
CA MET A 53 9.93 3.76 -13.70
C MET A 53 8.98 2.59 -13.48
N ARG A 54 8.74 1.78 -14.49
CA ARG A 54 7.82 0.65 -14.36
C ARG A 54 8.39 -0.40 -13.42
N PRO A 55 7.64 -0.78 -12.38
CA PRO A 55 8.09 -1.82 -11.46
C PRO A 55 7.82 -3.21 -12.04
N ALA A 56 8.50 -4.21 -11.49
CA ALA A 56 8.19 -5.59 -11.82
C ALA A 56 6.78 -5.93 -11.35
N LYS A 57 6.06 -6.76 -12.12
CA LYS A 57 4.69 -7.14 -11.81
C LYS A 57 4.59 -8.26 -10.79
N ASP A 58 5.66 -9.03 -10.60
CA ASP A 58 5.67 -10.22 -9.76
C ASP A 58 6.04 -9.90 -8.32
N GLN A 59 5.39 -8.89 -7.76
CA GLN A 59 5.59 -8.47 -6.39
C GLN A 59 4.28 -7.91 -5.85
N PRO A 60 4.14 -7.79 -4.53
CA PRO A 60 2.95 -7.18 -3.96
C PRO A 60 2.76 -5.74 -4.40
N PHE A 61 1.51 -5.37 -4.64
CA PHE A 61 1.11 -4.00 -4.90
C PHE A 61 0.10 -3.59 -3.84
N TYR A 62 0.13 -2.34 -3.46
CA TYR A 62 -0.64 -1.83 -2.33
C TYR A 62 -1.59 -0.73 -2.76
N HIS A 63 -2.82 -0.81 -2.26
CA HIS A 63 -3.81 0.24 -2.44
C HIS A 63 -3.71 1.14 -1.22
N LEU A 64 -3.47 2.42 -1.44
CA LEU A 64 -3.21 3.38 -0.37
C LEU A 64 -4.24 4.50 -0.38
N LEU A 65 -4.68 4.88 0.82
CA LEU A 65 -5.29 6.19 1.02
C LEU A 65 -4.12 7.14 1.23
N ALA A 66 -3.83 7.94 0.22
CA ALA A 66 -2.58 8.69 0.14
C ALA A 66 -2.80 10.19 0.27
N GLU A 67 -1.76 10.87 0.72
CA GLU A 67 -1.75 12.32 0.81
C GLU A 67 -0.36 12.84 0.44
N ASN A 68 -0.35 14.06 -0.10
CA ASN A 68 0.87 14.84 -0.22
C ASN A 68 0.57 16.22 0.35
N SER A 69 1.48 17.19 0.13
CA SER A 69 1.30 18.53 0.71
C SER A 69 0.12 19.29 0.13
N GLU A 70 -0.47 18.82 -0.97
CA GLU A 70 -1.50 19.57 -1.69
C GLU A 70 -2.84 18.85 -1.78
N SER A 71 -2.87 17.53 -1.72
CA SER A 71 -4.10 16.80 -1.97
C SER A 71 -4.09 15.42 -1.33
N SER A 72 -5.26 14.80 -1.33
CA SER A 72 -5.42 13.40 -0.93
C SER A 72 -5.99 12.63 -2.12
N TYR A 73 -5.62 11.36 -2.24
CA TYR A 73 -6.01 10.54 -3.39
C TYR A 73 -5.81 9.06 -3.06
N VAL A 74 -6.19 8.20 -3.99
CA VAL A 74 -5.94 6.77 -3.88
C VAL A 74 -4.75 6.44 -4.78
N ALA A 75 -3.78 5.72 -4.24
CA ALA A 75 -2.59 5.35 -4.99
C ALA A 75 -2.45 3.82 -5.04
N TYR A 76 -1.85 3.32 -6.12
CA TYR A 76 -1.56 1.91 -6.30
C TYR A 76 -0.06 1.78 -6.53
N VAL A 77 0.65 1.17 -5.59
CA VAL A 77 2.11 1.26 -5.54
C VAL A 77 2.73 -0.10 -5.30
N SER A 78 3.78 -0.40 -6.06
CA SER A 78 4.54 -1.63 -5.89
C SER A 78 5.35 -1.61 -4.60
N GLN A 79 5.57 -2.79 -4.04
CA GLN A 79 6.33 -2.91 -2.80
C GLN A 79 7.73 -2.33 -2.89
N GLN A 80 8.38 -2.49 -4.04
CA GLN A 80 9.75 -1.98 -4.21
C GLN A 80 9.84 -0.46 -4.06
N ASN A 81 8.74 0.24 -4.24
CA ASN A 81 8.71 1.69 -4.18
C ASN A 81 8.19 2.24 -2.86
N LEU A 82 8.00 1.38 -1.87
CA LEU A 82 7.49 1.79 -0.57
C LEU A 82 8.50 1.55 0.54
N VAL A 83 8.45 2.43 1.54
CA VAL A 83 9.16 2.24 2.81
C VAL A 83 8.16 2.49 3.93
N ALA A 84 8.43 1.92 5.09
CA ALA A 84 7.57 2.15 6.24
C ALA A 84 7.64 3.63 6.62
N ASP A 85 6.50 4.21 6.97
CA ASP A 85 6.44 5.58 7.46
C ASP A 85 6.40 5.53 8.99
N ASP A 86 7.51 5.86 9.61
CA ASP A 86 7.66 5.78 11.05
C ASP A 86 7.62 7.15 11.73
N GLU A 87 7.11 8.17 11.02
CA GLU A 87 6.92 9.49 11.61
C GLU A 87 5.77 9.52 12.61
N GLY A 88 4.83 8.59 12.47
CA GLY A 88 3.78 8.44 13.46
C GLY A 88 2.60 9.39 13.35
N GLU A 89 2.60 10.28 12.38
CA GLU A 89 1.50 11.22 12.22
C GLU A 89 0.37 10.61 11.42
N PRO A 90 -0.89 10.82 11.82
CA PRO A 90 -2.03 10.29 11.08
C PRO A 90 -2.08 10.80 9.64
N ILE A 91 -2.68 10.00 8.78
CA ILE A 91 -2.91 10.37 7.39
C ILE A 91 -4.17 11.22 7.32
N ASP A 92 -4.09 12.35 6.62
CA ASP A 92 -5.24 13.23 6.44
C ASP A 92 -5.92 12.90 5.11
N HIS A 93 -6.91 12.00 5.18
CA HIS A 93 -7.62 11.56 3.99
C HIS A 93 -9.10 11.39 4.34
N PRO A 94 -10.01 11.91 3.50
CA PRO A 94 -11.45 11.89 3.83
C PRO A 94 -12.03 10.48 3.96
N ALA A 95 -11.42 9.47 3.35
CA ALA A 95 -11.93 8.10 3.41
C ALA A 95 -11.46 7.33 4.65
N ILE A 96 -10.59 7.91 5.48
CA ILE A 96 -10.08 7.22 6.67
C ILE A 96 -11.23 6.76 7.55
N GLY A 97 -12.15 7.66 7.87
CA GLY A 97 -13.26 7.34 8.77
C GLY A 97 -14.25 6.34 8.19
N THR A 98 -14.23 6.13 6.87
CA THR A 98 -15.09 5.14 6.24
C THR A 98 -14.55 3.73 6.41
N LEU A 99 -13.22 3.56 6.32
CA LEU A 99 -12.59 2.25 6.32
C LEU A 99 -12.02 1.84 7.68
N PHE A 100 -11.57 2.81 8.46
CA PHE A 100 -10.84 2.55 9.70
C PHE A 100 -11.58 3.12 10.90
N GLU A 101 -11.49 2.40 12.04
CA GLU A 101 -12.18 2.83 13.24
C GLU A 101 -11.27 3.56 14.22
N GLY A 102 -9.95 3.56 13.99
CA GLY A 102 -9.06 4.27 14.88
C GLY A 102 -7.62 4.13 14.49
N PHE A 103 -6.80 4.93 15.17
CA PHE A 103 -5.35 4.97 14.97
C PHE A 103 -4.70 4.83 16.34
N ASP A 104 -3.81 3.85 16.50
CA ASP A 104 -3.21 3.56 17.79
C ASP A 104 -1.83 4.21 17.98
N GLY A 105 -1.42 5.10 17.07
CA GLY A 105 -0.12 5.72 17.07
C GLY A 105 0.87 5.08 16.10
N GLN A 106 0.54 3.90 15.59
CA GLN A 106 1.39 3.17 14.65
C GLN A 106 0.64 2.66 13.43
N ARG A 107 -0.61 2.25 13.62
CA ARG A 107 -1.39 1.72 12.52
C ARG A 107 -2.86 2.03 12.69
N TYR A 108 -3.58 2.01 11.59
CA TYR A 108 -5.03 2.14 11.59
C TYR A 108 -5.67 0.78 11.72
N LYS A 109 -6.82 0.73 12.39
CA LYS A 109 -7.55 -0.50 12.60
C LYS A 109 -8.73 -0.54 11.67
N LEU A 110 -8.77 -1.53 10.79
CA LEU A 110 -9.85 -1.69 9.82
C LEU A 110 -11.17 -1.95 10.56
N LYS A 111 -12.25 -1.32 10.09
CA LYS A 111 -13.57 -1.57 10.65
C LYS A 111 -13.99 -3.01 10.43
N PRO A 112 -14.74 -3.61 11.37
CA PRO A 112 -15.15 -5.02 11.24
C PRO A 112 -15.89 -5.33 9.95
N GLU A 113 -16.70 -4.40 9.43
CA GLU A 113 -17.46 -4.64 8.21
C GLU A 113 -16.58 -4.74 6.97
N HIS A 114 -15.32 -4.34 7.06
CA HIS A 114 -14.38 -4.44 5.94
C HIS A 114 -13.34 -5.55 6.13
N ARG A 115 -13.45 -6.33 7.20
CA ARG A 115 -12.55 -7.46 7.43
C ARG A 115 -13.12 -8.70 6.77
N HIS A 116 -12.22 -9.55 6.31
CA HIS A 116 -12.59 -10.81 5.68
C HIS A 116 -12.10 -12.00 6.47
#